data_4abe62f3c0c414beacb71ef41be6bd51
#
_entry.id   4abe62f3c0c414beacb71ef41be6bd51
#
_cell.length_a   1.000
_cell.length_b   1.000
_cell.length_c   1.000
_cell.angle_alpha   90.00
_cell.angle_beta   90.00
_cell.angle_gamma   90.00
#
_symmetry.space_group_name_H-M   'P 1'
#
loop_
_entity.id
_entity.type
_entity.pdbx_description
1 polymer ?
#
loop_
_entity_poly.entity_id
_entity_poly.type
_entity_poly.pdbx_seq_one_letter_code
_entity_poly.pdbx_strand_id
1 'polypeptide(L)' 'MTELRTIGILGGGQLGRMLSAAASRLGLRCHIYEPGAAPAGDVAWRVTTAPYEDEAALRAFAESVDVIT' A
#
# COMPACT_ATOMS: atom_id res chain seq x y z
N MET A 1 -13.95 -18.12 -8.99
CA MET A 1 -12.86 -17.17 -9.24
C MET A 1 -12.51 -16.42 -7.97
N THR A 2 -11.24 -16.29 -7.70
CA THR A 2 -10.78 -15.64 -6.47
C THR A 2 -10.55 -14.16 -6.73
N GLU A 3 -11.13 -13.31 -5.88
CA GLU A 3 -10.86 -11.89 -5.95
C GLU A 3 -9.45 -11.60 -5.48
N LEU A 4 -8.80 -10.62 -6.14
CA LEU A 4 -7.52 -10.14 -5.66
C LEU A 4 -7.73 -9.37 -4.37
N ARG A 5 -6.93 -9.69 -3.37
CA ARG A 5 -6.94 -8.97 -2.12
C ARG A 5 -5.90 -7.86 -2.15
N THR A 6 -6.23 -6.78 -1.48
CA THR A 6 -5.37 -5.61 -1.42
C THR A 6 -4.88 -5.42 0.01
N ILE A 7 -3.57 -5.38 0.15
CA ILE A 7 -2.92 -5.15 1.44
C ILE A 7 -2.50 -3.69 1.49
N GLY A 8 -2.93 -2.98 2.54
CA GLY A 8 -2.49 -1.63 2.78
C GLY A 8 -1.21 -1.62 3.59
N ILE A 9 -0.23 -0.86 3.16
CA ILE A 9 1.06 -0.74 3.83
C ILE A 9 1.28 0.71 4.21
N LEU A 10 1.50 0.96 5.49
CA LEU A 10 1.85 2.29 5.97
C LEU A 10 3.35 2.45 5.90
N GLY A 11 3.80 3.30 4.99
CA GLY A 11 5.22 3.51 4.75
C GLY A 11 5.68 2.86 3.46
N GLY A 12 6.40 3.62 2.63
CA GLY A 12 6.83 3.18 1.31
C GLY A 12 8.33 2.98 1.15
N GLY A 13 9.05 2.69 2.25
CA GLY A 13 10.49 2.47 2.21
C GLY A 13 10.86 1.06 1.71
N GLN A 14 12.08 0.65 2.04
CA GLN A 14 12.61 -0.64 1.56
C GLN A 14 11.78 -1.83 2.02
N LEU A 15 11.33 -1.83 3.26
CA LEU A 15 10.52 -2.94 3.75
C LEU A 15 9.19 -3.01 3.00
N GLY A 16 8.57 -1.86 2.77
CA GLY A 16 7.34 -1.82 1.98
C GLY A 16 7.57 -2.34 0.56
N ARG A 17 8.72 -2.03 -0.03
CA ARG A 17 9.07 -2.53 -1.36
C ARG A 17 9.21 -4.04 -1.36
N MET A 18 9.88 -4.60 -0.37
CA MET A 18 10.04 -6.05 -0.25
C MET A 18 8.70 -6.74 -0.05
N LEU A 19 7.84 -6.18 0.80
CA LEU A 19 6.51 -6.73 1.04
C LEU A 19 5.64 -6.68 -0.20
N SER A 20 5.70 -5.57 -0.95
CA SER A 20 4.94 -5.42 -2.18
C SER A 20 5.36 -6.42 -3.24
N ALA A 21 6.67 -6.63 -3.38
CA ALA A 21 7.20 -7.60 -4.33
C ALA A 21 6.77 -9.02 -3.97
N ALA A 22 6.85 -9.37 -2.68
CA ALA A 22 6.45 -10.70 -2.22
C ALA A 22 4.94 -10.93 -2.40
N ALA A 23 4.14 -9.91 -2.07
CA ALA A 23 2.69 -10.01 -2.23
C ALA A 23 2.31 -10.20 -3.70
N SER A 24 2.98 -9.49 -4.60
CA SER A 24 2.73 -9.61 -6.03
C SER A 24 2.95 -11.04 -6.53
N ARG A 25 3.96 -11.73 -6.01
CA ARG A 25 4.22 -13.12 -6.37
C ARG A 25 3.11 -14.05 -5.92
N LEU A 26 2.37 -13.65 -4.89
CA LEU A 26 1.25 -14.43 -4.37
C LEU A 26 -0.09 -14.01 -5.01
N GLY A 27 -0.06 -13.10 -5.97
CA GLY A 27 -1.27 -12.61 -6.61
C GLY A 27 -2.03 -11.59 -5.79
N LEU A 28 -1.37 -10.96 -4.81
CA LEU A 28 -1.98 -9.93 -3.97
C LEU A 28 -1.53 -8.55 -4.46
N ARG A 29 -2.36 -7.54 -4.20
CA ARG A 29 -2.04 -6.16 -4.53
C ARG A 29 -1.63 -5.42 -3.27
N CYS A 30 -0.71 -4.47 -3.41
CA CYS A 30 -0.32 -3.61 -2.29
C CYS A 30 -0.64 -2.16 -2.63
N HIS A 31 -1.29 -1.50 -1.69
CA HIS A 31 -1.55 -0.07 -1.74
C HIS A 31 -0.76 0.57 -0.61
N ILE A 32 0.14 1.47 -0.96
CA ILE A 32 1.06 2.09 0.00
C ILE A 32 0.58 3.49 0.33
N TYR A 33 0.63 3.83 1.61
CA TYR A 33 0.39 5.19 2.09
C TYR A 33 1.73 5.74 2.57
N GLU A 34 2.20 6.81 1.92
CA GLU A 34 3.52 7.36 2.23
C GLU A 34 3.50 8.87 2.13
N PRO A 35 3.86 9.58 3.22
CA PRO A 35 3.90 11.05 3.17
C PRO A 35 4.96 11.63 2.24
N GLY A 36 6.06 10.91 2.04
CA GLY A 36 7.18 11.38 1.25
C GLY A 36 7.40 10.53 0.01
N ALA A 37 8.66 10.44 -0.41
CA ALA A 37 9.03 9.59 -1.54
C ALA A 37 8.81 8.12 -1.18
N ALA A 38 8.30 7.36 -2.13
CA ALA A 38 7.98 5.96 -1.92
C ALA A 38 8.79 5.07 -2.87
N PRO A 39 9.99 4.62 -2.46
CA PRO A 39 10.75 3.69 -3.29
C PRO A 39 9.97 2.44 -3.65
N ALA A 40 9.01 2.04 -2.79
CA ALA A 40 8.15 0.91 -3.06
C ALA A 40 7.17 1.14 -4.19
N GLY A 41 7.02 2.38 -4.66
CA GLY A 41 6.04 2.73 -5.68
C GLY A 41 6.28 2.03 -7.01
N ASP A 42 7.50 1.60 -7.30
CA ASP A 42 7.81 0.92 -8.55
C ASP A 42 7.32 -0.53 -8.58
N VAL A 43 6.97 -1.10 -7.44
CA VAL A 43 6.46 -2.48 -7.35
C VAL A 43 5.08 -2.55 -6.71
N ALA A 44 4.56 -1.45 -6.18
CA ALA A 44 3.25 -1.42 -5.57
C ALA A 44 2.17 -1.24 -6.63
N TRP A 45 1.00 -1.79 -6.35
CA TRP A 45 -0.16 -1.60 -7.23
C TRP A 45 -0.62 -0.14 -7.24
N ARG A 46 -0.56 0.52 -6.08
CA ARG A 46 -1.00 1.91 -5.94
C ARG A 46 -0.25 2.57 -4.78
N VAL A 47 -0.04 3.87 -4.90
CA VAL A 47 0.55 4.67 -3.82
C VAL A 47 -0.35 5.87 -3.57
N THR A 48 -0.68 6.10 -2.30
CA THR A 48 -1.32 7.34 -1.86
C THR A 48 -0.27 8.16 -1.13
N THR A 49 -0.02 9.37 -1.62
CA THR A 49 0.94 10.29 -1.00
C THR A 49 0.18 11.37 -0.26
N ALA A 50 0.23 11.32 1.06
CA ALA A 50 -0.42 12.31 1.93
C ALA A 50 0.17 12.19 3.33
N PRO A 51 0.12 13.27 4.13
CA PRO A 51 0.62 13.20 5.51
C PRO A 51 -0.26 12.29 6.37
N TYR A 52 0.33 11.74 7.43
CA TYR A 52 -0.43 10.89 8.34
C TYR A 52 -1.48 11.66 9.12
N GLU A 53 -1.34 12.98 9.21
CA GLU A 53 -2.32 13.83 9.88
C GLU A 53 -3.57 14.09 9.03
N ASP A 54 -3.54 13.73 7.77
CA ASP A 54 -4.69 13.89 6.87
C ASP A 54 -5.67 12.75 7.10
N GLU A 55 -6.63 12.97 7.99
CA GLU A 55 -7.60 11.94 8.38
C GLU A 55 -8.46 11.48 7.20
N ALA A 56 -8.83 12.39 6.32
CA ALA A 56 -9.66 12.03 5.18
C ALA A 56 -8.91 11.12 4.21
N ALA A 57 -7.64 11.46 3.93
CA ALA A 57 -6.81 10.63 3.05
C ALA A 57 -6.55 9.27 3.67
N LEU A 58 -6.26 9.23 4.97
CA LEU A 58 -5.99 7.97 5.66
C LEU A 58 -7.22 7.08 5.70
N ARG A 59 -8.40 7.69 5.90
CA ARG A 59 -9.66 6.94 5.88
C ARG A 59 -9.93 6.36 4.51
N ALA A 60 -9.76 7.16 3.46
CA ALA A 60 -9.95 6.69 2.10
C ALA A 60 -8.99 5.53 1.78
N PHE A 61 -7.75 5.64 2.23
CA PHE A 61 -6.77 4.57 2.07
C PHE A 61 -7.23 3.30 2.78
N ALA A 62 -7.65 3.43 4.03
CA ALA A 62 -8.08 2.27 4.82
C ALA A 62 -9.28 1.57 4.19
N GLU A 63 -10.20 2.35 3.63
CA GLU A 63 -11.39 1.80 2.99
C GLU A 63 -11.10 1.12 1.67
N SER A 64 -9.95 1.42 1.05
CA SER A 64 -9.58 0.89 -0.25
C SER A 64 -8.84 -0.44 -0.16
N VAL A 65 -8.51 -0.90 1.04
CA VAL A 65 -7.72 -2.13 1.24
C VAL A 65 -8.48 -3.11 2.10
N ASP A 66 -8.09 -4.37 2.03
CA ASP A 66 -8.73 -5.43 2.80
C ASP A 66 -8.11 -5.57 4.19
N VAL A 67 -6.82 -5.28 4.30
CA VAL A 67 -6.09 -5.39 5.56
C VAL A 67 -4.93 -4.40 5.54
N ILE A 68 -4.55 -3.91 6.71
CA ILE A 68 -3.42 -2.99 6.84
C ILE A 68 -2.33 -3.68 7.67
N THR A 69 -1.11 -3.52 7.22
CA THR A 69 0.03 -4.03 7.96
C THR A 69 1.08 -2.93 8.18
#